data_470f36cb1668a6581fbdd123474c6d12
#
_entry.id   470f36cb1668a6581fbdd123474c6d12
#
_cell.length_a   1.000
_cell.length_b   1.000
_cell.length_c   1.000
_cell.angle_alpha   90.00
_cell.angle_beta   90.00
_cell.angle_gamma   90.00
#
_symmetry.space_group_name_H-M   'P 1'
#
loop_
_entity.id
_entity.type
_entity.pdbx_description
1 polymer ?
#
loop_
_entity_poly.entity_id
_entity_poly.type
_entity_poly.pdbx_seq_one_letter_code
_entity_poly.pdbx_strand_id
1 'polypeptide(L)'
;MSKYNVLWLDDQFDSPELQEIADKAYDDFSIKLEGFKSAEEGNEELEKFYRKEVYYDAILLDARFYKAKEASSGTEDLKGLSEVWSKLDQLEGKSILLPRFILSGQTDLTGSNVFKETYGEFYSKHKPEDIKKLFEDICKAADLNEETIIRTKYKDVLSTCSAAFIGVKNESAVVKILLGYEKEDFANPDYFNQIRKVMEDVFEFCKKKRVFPLSVVSMNDRSRTIYNDNTKPIHIRRSVQFVVDICQEGSHKTTIDLMVTKGDAPYLVSSTIMNLMNILIWIKTI
;
A
#
# COMPACT_ATOMS: atom_id res chain seq x y z
N MET A 1 11.44 -9.84 4.70
CA MET A 1 10.28 -8.94 4.55
C MET A 1 9.58 -9.29 3.28
N SER A 2 8.27 -9.53 3.31
CA SER A 2 7.48 -9.86 2.12
C SER A 2 7.57 -8.77 1.06
N LYS A 3 7.57 -9.16 -0.20
CA LYS A 3 7.45 -8.26 -1.35
C LYS A 3 5.97 -8.02 -1.69
N TYR A 4 5.15 -9.07 -1.56
CA TYR A 4 3.74 -9.06 -1.90
C TYR A 4 2.87 -9.40 -0.69
N ASN A 5 1.71 -8.73 -0.57
CA ASN A 5 0.69 -9.03 0.42
C ASN A 5 -0.57 -9.55 -0.29
N VAL A 6 -1.04 -10.72 0.09
CA VAL A 6 -2.19 -11.37 -0.52
C VAL A 6 -3.25 -11.66 0.54
N LEU A 7 -4.46 -11.16 0.32
CA LEU A 7 -5.62 -11.50 1.13
C LEU A 7 -6.07 -12.93 0.78
N TRP A 8 -6.13 -13.83 1.76
CA TRP A 8 -6.51 -15.22 1.55
C TRP A 8 -7.77 -15.56 2.32
N LEU A 9 -8.84 -15.96 1.61
CA LEU A 9 -10.10 -16.41 2.20
C LEU A 9 -10.23 -17.92 2.10
N ASP A 10 -10.18 -18.60 3.24
CA ASP A 10 -10.21 -20.04 3.34
C ASP A 10 -10.59 -20.43 4.79
N ASP A 11 -11.66 -21.20 4.97
CA ASP A 11 -12.16 -21.61 6.30
C ASP A 11 -11.16 -22.47 7.09
N GLN A 12 -10.22 -23.11 6.40
CA GLN A 12 -9.17 -23.94 6.99
C GLN A 12 -7.79 -23.25 7.02
N PHE A 13 -7.72 -21.94 6.81
CA PHE A 13 -6.48 -21.17 6.72
C PHE A 13 -5.47 -21.49 7.84
N ASP A 14 -5.92 -21.72 9.07
CA ASP A 14 -5.08 -22.04 10.21
C ASP A 14 -4.73 -23.54 10.36
N SER A 15 -5.13 -24.40 9.40
CA SER A 15 -4.73 -25.80 9.39
C SER A 15 -3.22 -25.94 9.12
N PRO A 16 -2.55 -27.00 9.70
CA PRO A 16 -1.13 -27.21 9.46
C PRO A 16 -0.76 -27.32 7.97
N GLU A 17 -1.63 -27.95 7.17
CA GLU A 17 -1.43 -28.11 5.74
C GLU A 17 -1.41 -26.77 4.99
N LEU A 18 -2.35 -25.86 5.29
CA LEU A 18 -2.42 -24.56 4.64
C LEU A 18 -1.34 -23.59 5.18
N GLN A 19 -0.93 -23.73 6.44
CA GLN A 19 0.22 -23.01 6.95
C GLN A 19 1.52 -23.40 6.24
N GLU A 20 1.72 -24.68 5.89
CA GLU A 20 2.87 -25.11 5.06
C GLU A 20 2.85 -24.44 3.65
N ILE A 21 1.66 -24.27 3.06
CA ILE A 21 1.51 -23.54 1.81
C ILE A 21 1.88 -22.05 2.00
N ALA A 22 1.45 -21.45 3.09
CA ALA A 22 1.76 -20.05 3.42
C ALA A 22 3.27 -19.84 3.67
N ASP A 23 3.92 -20.76 4.37
CA ASP A 23 5.36 -20.72 4.60
C ASP A 23 6.14 -20.82 3.27
N LYS A 24 5.76 -21.72 2.37
CA LYS A 24 6.35 -21.83 1.03
C LYS A 24 6.14 -20.56 0.19
N ALA A 25 4.96 -19.94 0.26
CA ALA A 25 4.68 -18.68 -0.41
C ALA A 25 5.63 -17.57 0.07
N TYR A 26 5.89 -17.53 1.39
CA TYR A 26 6.79 -16.55 1.97
C TYR A 26 8.26 -16.82 1.62
N ASP A 27 8.73 -18.04 1.79
CA ASP A 27 10.15 -18.42 1.66
C ASP A 27 10.61 -18.38 0.19
N ASP A 28 9.81 -18.95 -0.74
CA ASP A 28 10.21 -19.13 -2.14
C ASP A 28 9.82 -17.92 -3.01
N PHE A 29 8.72 -17.21 -2.68
CA PHE A 29 8.14 -16.15 -3.51
C PHE A 29 8.05 -14.78 -2.83
N SER A 30 8.41 -14.68 -1.55
CA SER A 30 8.26 -13.45 -0.74
C SER A 30 6.81 -12.95 -0.67
N ILE A 31 5.85 -13.85 -0.76
CA ILE A 31 4.41 -13.57 -0.63
C ILE A 31 3.99 -13.76 0.82
N LYS A 32 3.42 -12.73 1.45
CA LYS A 32 2.72 -12.84 2.73
C LYS A 32 1.25 -13.13 2.44
N LEU A 33 0.77 -14.29 2.85
CA LEU A 33 -0.65 -14.62 2.86
C LEU A 33 -1.27 -14.19 4.19
N GLU A 34 -2.33 -13.38 4.12
CA GLU A 34 -3.08 -12.91 5.29
C GLU A 34 -4.47 -13.55 5.24
N GLY A 35 -4.68 -14.53 6.14
CA GLY A 35 -5.80 -15.45 6.07
C GLY A 35 -7.01 -15.02 6.89
N PHE A 36 -8.19 -15.23 6.32
CA PHE A 36 -9.50 -15.04 6.98
C PHE A 36 -10.44 -16.18 6.58
N LYS A 37 -11.39 -16.51 7.45
CA LYS A 37 -12.21 -17.72 7.30
C LYS A 37 -13.55 -17.51 6.65
N SER A 38 -14.01 -16.27 6.54
CA SER A 38 -15.38 -15.98 6.10
C SER A 38 -15.46 -14.85 5.07
N ALA A 39 -16.54 -14.84 4.30
CA ALA A 39 -16.88 -13.74 3.40
C ALA A 39 -17.08 -12.42 4.14
N GLU A 40 -17.65 -12.46 5.34
CA GLU A 40 -17.83 -11.28 6.19
C GLU A 40 -16.50 -10.62 6.52
N GLU A 41 -15.53 -11.39 7.03
CA GLU A 41 -14.17 -10.90 7.32
C GLU A 41 -13.48 -10.39 6.05
N GLY A 42 -13.59 -11.14 4.95
CA GLY A 42 -13.03 -10.74 3.65
C GLY A 42 -13.60 -9.43 3.13
N ASN A 43 -14.92 -9.23 3.28
CA ASN A 43 -15.59 -7.98 2.88
C ASN A 43 -15.18 -6.80 3.77
N GLU A 44 -14.95 -7.01 5.07
CA GLU A 44 -14.38 -6.00 5.96
C GLU A 44 -12.98 -5.58 5.52
N GLU A 45 -12.12 -6.54 5.18
CA GLU A 45 -10.77 -6.26 4.67
C GLU A 45 -10.79 -5.56 3.30
N LEU A 46 -11.67 -5.96 2.39
CA LEU A 46 -11.86 -5.27 1.11
C LEU A 46 -12.39 -3.84 1.29
N GLU A 47 -13.19 -3.57 2.33
CA GLU A 47 -13.60 -2.22 2.66
C GLU A 47 -12.43 -1.37 3.20
N LYS A 48 -11.56 -1.96 4.05
CA LYS A 48 -10.31 -1.30 4.49
C LYS A 48 -9.37 -1.05 3.30
N PHE A 49 -9.25 -2.01 2.38
CA PHE A 49 -8.49 -1.85 1.14
C PHE A 49 -9.05 -0.70 0.28
N TYR A 50 -10.37 -0.62 0.11
CA TYR A 50 -11.03 0.47 -0.58
C TYR A 50 -10.73 1.84 0.06
N ARG A 51 -10.72 1.91 1.40
CA ARG A 51 -10.38 3.13 2.17
C ARG A 51 -8.88 3.40 2.24
N LYS A 52 -8.04 2.52 1.64
CA LYS A 52 -6.58 2.60 1.67
C LYS A 52 -5.99 2.52 3.10
N GLU A 53 -6.67 1.84 4.00
CA GLU A 53 -6.21 1.54 5.35
C GLU A 53 -5.26 0.33 5.38
N VAL A 54 -5.45 -0.60 4.43
CA VAL A 54 -4.59 -1.75 4.16
C VAL A 54 -4.28 -1.82 2.66
N TYR A 55 -3.26 -2.60 2.30
CA TYR A 55 -2.89 -2.83 0.91
C TYR A 55 -2.70 -4.31 0.62
N TYR A 56 -3.31 -4.78 -0.46
CA TYR A 56 -3.14 -6.12 -1.01
C TYR A 56 -2.76 -6.04 -2.48
N ASP A 57 -1.85 -6.94 -2.91
CA ASP A 57 -1.40 -7.08 -4.31
C ASP A 57 -2.30 -8.04 -5.09
N ALA A 58 -2.97 -8.96 -4.40
CA ALA A 58 -3.92 -9.91 -4.95
C ALA A 58 -4.86 -10.44 -3.86
N ILE A 59 -5.93 -11.12 -4.28
CA ILE A 59 -6.79 -11.93 -3.40
C ILE A 59 -6.77 -13.37 -3.86
N LEU A 60 -6.65 -14.29 -2.90
CA LEU A 60 -6.73 -15.72 -3.05
C LEU A 60 -7.98 -16.25 -2.35
N LEU A 61 -8.80 -17.01 -3.06
CA LEU A 61 -10.09 -17.48 -2.60
C LEU A 61 -10.14 -19.01 -2.64
N ASP A 62 -10.60 -19.65 -1.57
CA ASP A 62 -11.07 -21.02 -1.72
C ASP A 62 -12.43 -21.04 -2.47
N ALA A 63 -12.75 -22.14 -3.09
CA ALA A 63 -14.05 -22.32 -3.74
C ALA A 63 -15.21 -22.41 -2.72
N ARG A 64 -14.93 -22.89 -1.49
CA ARG A 64 -15.90 -22.97 -0.40
C ARG A 64 -15.30 -22.46 0.90
N PHE A 65 -15.93 -21.48 1.51
CA PHE A 65 -15.58 -20.97 2.83
C PHE A 65 -16.84 -20.40 3.52
N TYR A 66 -16.74 -20.07 4.79
CA TYR A 66 -17.86 -19.57 5.57
C TYR A 66 -18.39 -18.24 5.01
N LYS A 67 -19.73 -18.10 5.04
CA LYS A 67 -20.36 -16.82 4.74
C LYS A 67 -20.16 -15.81 5.88
N ALA A 68 -20.43 -16.23 7.10
CA ALA A 68 -20.39 -15.41 8.30
C ALA A 68 -19.29 -15.87 9.26
N LYS A 69 -18.78 -14.94 10.05
CA LYS A 69 -17.69 -15.15 11.02
C LYS A 69 -18.03 -16.19 12.11
N GLU A 70 -19.31 -16.28 12.50
CA GLU A 70 -19.78 -17.21 13.53
C GLU A 70 -20.35 -18.52 12.94
N ALA A 71 -20.08 -18.81 11.67
CA ALA A 71 -20.57 -20.02 11.03
C ALA A 71 -19.87 -21.27 11.61
N SER A 72 -20.62 -22.37 11.74
CA SER A 72 -20.10 -23.64 12.22
C SER A 72 -19.59 -24.51 11.07
N SER A 73 -18.62 -25.38 11.38
CA SER A 73 -18.10 -26.37 10.42
C SER A 73 -19.20 -27.18 9.76
N GLY A 74 -19.11 -27.36 8.43
CA GLY A 74 -20.11 -28.07 7.62
C GLY A 74 -21.13 -27.13 6.96
N THR A 75 -20.99 -25.78 7.12
CA THR A 75 -21.86 -24.79 6.48
C THR A 75 -21.19 -24.06 5.31
N GLU A 76 -20.00 -24.54 4.91
CA GLU A 76 -19.22 -23.99 3.80
C GLU A 76 -19.97 -24.20 2.47
N ASP A 77 -20.14 -23.12 1.73
CA ASP A 77 -20.81 -23.17 0.43
C ASP A 77 -20.26 -22.14 -0.57
N LEU A 78 -20.72 -22.21 -1.82
CA LEU A 78 -20.37 -21.26 -2.87
C LEU A 78 -20.91 -19.84 -2.64
N LYS A 79 -21.78 -19.62 -1.66
CA LYS A 79 -22.36 -18.29 -1.40
C LYS A 79 -21.32 -17.34 -0.86
N GLY A 80 -20.38 -17.83 -0.04
CA GLY A 80 -19.25 -17.03 0.44
C GLY A 80 -18.41 -16.50 -0.72
N LEU A 81 -18.01 -17.39 -1.63
CA LEU A 81 -17.28 -17.02 -2.84
C LEU A 81 -18.04 -16.01 -3.70
N SER A 82 -19.33 -16.27 -3.98
CA SER A 82 -20.16 -15.38 -4.80
C SER A 82 -20.33 -13.99 -4.20
N GLU A 83 -20.42 -13.88 -2.88
CA GLU A 83 -20.55 -12.60 -2.18
C GLU A 83 -19.27 -11.75 -2.28
N VAL A 84 -18.10 -12.36 -2.03
CA VAL A 84 -16.81 -11.68 -2.17
C VAL A 84 -16.54 -11.33 -3.64
N TRP A 85 -16.86 -12.22 -4.56
CA TRP A 85 -16.70 -11.97 -6.00
C TRP A 85 -17.51 -10.75 -6.45
N SER A 86 -18.79 -10.67 -6.03
CA SER A 86 -19.63 -9.51 -6.31
C SER A 86 -19.05 -8.21 -5.73
N LYS A 87 -18.43 -8.25 -4.55
CA LYS A 87 -17.74 -7.10 -3.96
C LYS A 87 -16.54 -6.68 -4.79
N LEU A 88 -15.75 -7.64 -5.29
CA LEU A 88 -14.62 -7.37 -6.18
C LEU A 88 -15.07 -6.74 -7.51
N ASP A 89 -16.19 -7.20 -8.10
CA ASP A 89 -16.76 -6.60 -9.30
C ASP A 89 -17.22 -5.15 -9.05
N GLN A 90 -17.76 -4.85 -7.87
CA GLN A 90 -18.09 -3.49 -7.48
C GLN A 90 -16.86 -2.59 -7.36
N LEU A 91 -15.73 -3.10 -6.84
CA LEU A 91 -14.47 -2.37 -6.77
C LEU A 91 -13.89 -2.13 -8.16
N GLU A 92 -13.93 -3.14 -9.03
CA GLU A 92 -13.51 -3.02 -10.44
C GLU A 92 -14.33 -1.98 -11.19
N GLY A 93 -15.63 -1.92 -10.98
CA GLY A 93 -16.51 -0.86 -11.50
C GLY A 93 -16.15 0.55 -11.02
N LYS A 94 -15.36 0.67 -9.94
CA LYS A 94 -14.78 1.91 -9.42
C LYS A 94 -13.32 2.11 -9.85
N SER A 95 -12.84 1.35 -10.83
CA SER A 95 -11.45 1.35 -11.32
C SER A 95 -10.41 0.93 -10.26
N ILE A 96 -10.81 0.10 -9.30
CA ILE A 96 -9.93 -0.50 -8.31
C ILE A 96 -9.77 -1.97 -8.65
N LEU A 97 -8.63 -2.31 -9.25
CA LEU A 97 -8.31 -3.66 -9.69
C LEU A 97 -7.54 -4.39 -8.59
N LEU A 98 -8.05 -5.54 -8.17
CA LEU A 98 -7.35 -6.48 -7.31
C LEU A 98 -7.32 -7.84 -8.04
N PRO A 99 -6.15 -8.31 -8.49
CA PRO A 99 -6.03 -9.61 -9.14
C PRO A 99 -6.58 -10.71 -8.25
N ARG A 100 -7.43 -11.58 -8.81
CA ARG A 100 -8.15 -12.63 -8.08
C ARG A 100 -7.74 -14.00 -8.58
N PHE A 101 -7.47 -14.89 -7.63
CA PHE A 101 -7.07 -16.27 -7.87
C PHE A 101 -7.91 -17.21 -7.04
N ILE A 102 -8.11 -18.44 -7.52
CA ILE A 102 -8.85 -19.48 -6.80
C ILE A 102 -7.92 -20.66 -6.54
N LEU A 103 -7.79 -21.06 -5.28
CA LEU A 103 -7.07 -22.26 -4.84
C LEU A 103 -8.04 -23.19 -4.13
N SER A 104 -8.35 -24.35 -4.71
CA SER A 104 -9.37 -25.25 -4.17
C SER A 104 -8.90 -26.69 -4.03
N GLY A 105 -9.32 -27.34 -2.95
CA GLY A 105 -9.23 -28.79 -2.76
C GLY A 105 -10.42 -29.57 -3.35
N GLN A 106 -11.45 -28.89 -3.90
CA GLN A 106 -12.73 -29.48 -4.30
C GLN A 106 -12.67 -29.98 -5.75
N THR A 107 -12.51 -31.29 -5.96
CA THR A 107 -12.41 -31.89 -7.29
C THR A 107 -13.75 -31.95 -8.04
N ASP A 108 -14.87 -31.96 -7.33
CA ASP A 108 -16.23 -32.00 -7.88
C ASP A 108 -16.65 -30.65 -8.52
N LEU A 109 -16.23 -29.53 -7.94
CA LEU A 109 -16.51 -28.20 -8.50
C LEU A 109 -15.69 -27.89 -9.73
N THR A 110 -14.46 -28.36 -9.76
CA THR A 110 -13.45 -28.05 -10.76
C THR A 110 -13.70 -28.73 -12.11
N GLY A 111 -14.54 -29.78 -12.14
CA GLY A 111 -15.06 -30.41 -13.37
C GLY A 111 -16.26 -29.67 -13.99
N SER A 112 -16.83 -28.68 -13.31
CA SER A 112 -17.98 -27.94 -13.81
C SER A 112 -17.58 -26.81 -14.76
N ASN A 113 -18.07 -26.88 -16.02
CA ASN A 113 -17.89 -25.78 -16.98
C ASN A 113 -18.52 -24.48 -16.46
N VAL A 114 -19.64 -24.56 -15.74
CA VAL A 114 -20.33 -23.40 -15.16
C VAL A 114 -19.43 -22.66 -14.15
N PHE A 115 -18.68 -23.41 -13.31
CA PHE A 115 -17.76 -22.79 -12.38
C PHE A 115 -16.64 -22.02 -13.10
N LYS A 116 -16.03 -22.61 -14.14
CA LYS A 116 -14.99 -21.96 -14.94
C LYS A 116 -15.50 -20.76 -15.72
N GLU A 117 -16.71 -20.82 -16.25
CA GLU A 117 -17.34 -19.70 -16.95
C GLU A 117 -17.62 -18.52 -16.02
N THR A 118 -17.96 -18.81 -14.75
CA THR A 118 -18.33 -17.78 -13.77
C THR A 118 -17.10 -17.18 -13.06
N TYR A 119 -16.16 -18.02 -12.64
CA TYR A 119 -15.05 -17.64 -11.76
C TYR A 119 -13.67 -17.74 -12.40
N GLY A 120 -13.57 -18.30 -13.61
CA GLY A 120 -12.31 -18.47 -14.34
C GLY A 120 -11.55 -19.74 -13.95
N GLU A 121 -10.25 -19.72 -14.22
CA GLU A 121 -9.36 -20.83 -13.90
C GLU A 121 -9.09 -20.92 -12.41
N PHE A 122 -8.78 -22.12 -11.93
CA PHE A 122 -8.45 -22.39 -10.52
C PHE A 122 -7.19 -23.25 -10.43
N TYR A 123 -6.57 -23.24 -9.25
CA TYR A 123 -5.41 -24.04 -8.89
C TYR A 123 -5.82 -25.08 -7.83
N SER A 124 -5.21 -26.28 -7.89
CA SER A 124 -5.51 -27.36 -6.96
C SER A 124 -4.61 -27.32 -5.75
N LYS A 125 -5.19 -27.38 -4.52
CA LYS A 125 -4.44 -27.53 -3.26
C LYS A 125 -3.63 -28.84 -3.20
N HIS A 126 -4.05 -29.87 -3.97
CA HIS A 126 -3.43 -31.21 -3.95
C HIS A 126 -2.31 -31.39 -4.97
N LYS A 127 -2.04 -30.38 -5.81
CA LYS A 127 -1.00 -30.45 -6.86
C LYS A 127 0.10 -29.44 -6.58
N PRO A 128 1.30 -29.89 -6.19
CA PRO A 128 2.42 -28.97 -5.92
C PRO A 128 2.77 -28.06 -7.11
N GLU A 129 2.63 -28.57 -8.34
CA GLU A 129 2.83 -27.81 -9.56
C GLU A 129 1.81 -26.67 -9.75
N ASP A 130 0.53 -26.90 -9.36
CA ASP A 130 -0.52 -25.88 -9.42
C ASP A 130 -0.24 -24.77 -8.36
N ILE A 131 0.19 -25.17 -7.16
CA ILE A 131 0.55 -24.23 -6.07
C ILE A 131 1.73 -23.35 -6.52
N LYS A 132 2.78 -23.95 -7.09
CA LYS A 132 3.93 -23.20 -7.61
C LYS A 132 3.50 -22.22 -8.71
N LYS A 133 2.71 -22.69 -9.67
CA LYS A 133 2.18 -21.87 -10.76
C LYS A 133 1.32 -20.73 -10.26
N LEU A 134 0.46 -20.98 -9.26
CA LEU A 134 -0.35 -19.94 -8.60
C LEU A 134 0.54 -18.80 -8.09
N PHE A 135 1.59 -19.12 -7.34
CA PHE A 135 2.47 -18.08 -6.78
C PHE A 135 3.25 -17.33 -7.86
N GLU A 136 3.70 -18.01 -8.90
CA GLU A 136 4.30 -17.36 -10.09
C GLU A 136 3.32 -16.39 -10.77
N ASP A 137 2.05 -16.77 -10.89
CA ASP A 137 1.04 -15.96 -11.56
C ASP A 137 0.57 -14.79 -10.67
N ILE A 138 0.52 -14.98 -9.33
CA ILE A 138 0.32 -13.89 -8.36
C ILE A 138 1.45 -12.86 -8.49
N CYS A 139 2.72 -13.29 -8.48
CA CYS A 139 3.86 -12.40 -8.65
C CYS A 139 3.80 -11.61 -9.95
N LYS A 140 3.49 -12.28 -11.08
CA LYS A 140 3.35 -11.61 -12.38
C LYS A 140 2.24 -10.56 -12.38
N ALA A 141 1.07 -10.89 -11.82
CA ALA A 141 -0.05 -9.96 -11.74
C ALA A 141 0.28 -8.75 -10.84
N ALA A 142 0.92 -9.01 -9.70
CA ALA A 142 1.35 -7.97 -8.77
C ALA A 142 2.43 -7.06 -9.37
N ASP A 143 3.39 -7.62 -10.11
CA ASP A 143 4.45 -6.83 -10.77
C ASP A 143 3.93 -5.92 -11.91
N LEU A 144 2.71 -6.13 -12.39
CA LEU A 144 2.02 -5.22 -13.32
C LEU A 144 1.31 -4.08 -12.62
N ASN A 145 1.14 -4.14 -11.30
CA ASN A 145 0.47 -3.10 -10.53
C ASN A 145 1.44 -1.95 -10.21
N GLU A 146 1.12 -0.76 -10.69
CA GLU A 146 1.94 0.45 -10.46
C GLU A 146 2.20 0.74 -8.97
N GLU A 147 1.20 0.54 -8.10
CA GLU A 147 1.37 0.74 -6.65
C GLU A 147 2.34 -0.29 -6.06
N THR A 148 2.31 -1.55 -6.50
CA THR A 148 3.25 -2.61 -6.09
C THR A 148 4.68 -2.26 -6.48
N ILE A 149 4.88 -1.76 -7.71
CA ILE A 149 6.19 -1.30 -8.19
C ILE A 149 6.71 -0.19 -7.28
N ILE A 150 5.89 0.81 -6.98
CA ILE A 150 6.25 1.93 -6.09
C ILE A 150 6.58 1.44 -4.69
N ARG A 151 5.77 0.57 -4.11
CA ARG A 151 5.98 0.01 -2.77
C ARG A 151 7.28 -0.77 -2.67
N THR A 152 7.61 -1.51 -3.71
CA THR A 152 8.86 -2.27 -3.79
C THR A 152 10.07 -1.35 -3.95
N LYS A 153 10.01 -0.41 -4.91
CA LYS A 153 11.11 0.50 -5.25
C LYS A 153 11.45 1.47 -4.11
N TYR A 154 10.42 1.99 -3.42
CA TYR A 154 10.54 3.00 -2.37
C TYR A 154 10.26 2.45 -0.97
N LYS A 155 10.50 1.15 -0.75
CA LYS A 155 10.26 0.46 0.51
C LYS A 155 10.84 1.18 1.72
N ASP A 156 12.06 1.73 1.60
CA ASP A 156 12.72 2.44 2.69
C ASP A 156 12.02 3.75 3.05
N VAL A 157 11.51 4.47 2.06
CA VAL A 157 10.71 5.68 2.26
C VAL A 157 9.37 5.32 2.90
N LEU A 158 8.66 4.35 2.33
CA LEU A 158 7.33 3.95 2.80
C LEU A 158 7.34 3.30 4.19
N SER A 159 8.45 2.67 4.61
CA SER A 159 8.58 2.15 5.98
C SER A 159 8.46 3.24 7.06
N THR A 160 8.64 4.52 6.70
CA THR A 160 8.41 5.66 7.59
C THR A 160 6.93 5.99 7.79
N CYS A 161 6.04 5.47 6.93
CA CYS A 161 4.59 5.60 7.06
C CYS A 161 3.99 4.56 8.03
N SER A 162 4.71 4.19 9.08
CA SER A 162 4.25 3.25 10.11
C SER A 162 3.91 3.99 11.41
N ALA A 163 3.22 3.30 12.33
CA ALA A 163 2.89 3.84 13.65
C ALA A 163 4.13 4.25 14.47
N ALA A 164 5.30 3.67 14.16
CA ALA A 164 6.56 4.02 14.80
C ALA A 164 7.11 5.40 14.38
N PHE A 165 6.67 5.95 13.25
CA PHE A 165 7.14 7.20 12.68
C PHE A 165 5.97 8.18 12.41
N ILE A 166 5.66 8.47 11.14
CA ILE A 166 4.65 9.50 10.78
C ILE A 166 3.21 8.97 10.70
N GLY A 167 3.02 7.67 10.89
CA GLY A 167 1.71 7.01 10.91
C GLY A 167 1.23 6.50 9.56
N VAL A 168 0.49 5.39 9.58
CA VAL A 168 -0.03 4.66 8.41
C VAL A 168 -0.91 5.53 7.51
N LYS A 169 -1.62 6.51 8.08
CA LYS A 169 -2.47 7.46 7.32
C LYS A 169 -1.73 8.22 6.21
N ASN A 170 -0.41 8.35 6.30
CA ASN A 170 0.42 9.06 5.31
C ASN A 170 0.82 8.19 4.11
N GLU A 171 0.68 6.87 4.22
CA GLU A 171 1.18 5.95 3.21
C GLU A 171 0.55 6.19 1.84
N SER A 172 -0.77 6.31 1.77
CA SER A 172 -1.49 6.58 0.53
C SER A 172 -1.06 7.90 -0.13
N ALA A 173 -0.83 8.95 0.66
CA ALA A 173 -0.37 10.24 0.15
C ALA A 173 1.06 10.13 -0.39
N VAL A 174 1.96 9.45 0.32
CA VAL A 174 3.35 9.25 -0.12
C VAL A 174 3.41 8.37 -1.37
N VAL A 175 2.63 7.28 -1.45
CA VAL A 175 2.51 6.45 -2.67
C VAL A 175 2.06 7.29 -3.85
N LYS A 176 1.04 8.14 -3.69
CA LYS A 176 0.55 9.02 -4.76
C LYS A 176 1.62 10.01 -5.24
N ILE A 177 2.37 10.61 -4.32
CA ILE A 177 3.49 11.51 -4.64
C ILE A 177 4.57 10.76 -5.44
N LEU A 178 4.92 9.54 -5.01
CA LEU A 178 5.94 8.72 -5.67
C LEU A 178 5.48 8.21 -7.05
N LEU A 179 4.19 7.87 -7.20
CA LEU A 179 3.60 7.54 -8.51
C LEU A 179 3.71 8.72 -9.47
N GLY A 180 3.37 9.93 -9.02
CA GLY A 180 3.52 11.13 -9.82
C GLY A 180 4.99 11.39 -10.21
N TYR A 181 5.93 11.12 -9.29
CA TYR A 181 7.36 11.23 -9.57
C TYR A 181 7.81 10.24 -10.66
N GLU A 182 7.39 8.98 -10.59
CA GLU A 182 7.74 7.97 -11.62
C GLU A 182 7.07 8.22 -12.98
N LYS A 183 5.89 8.84 -12.98
CA LYS A 183 5.18 9.25 -14.21
C LYS A 183 5.67 10.59 -14.79
N GLU A 184 6.66 11.20 -14.14
CA GLU A 184 7.18 12.52 -14.52
C GLU A 184 6.09 13.62 -14.57
N ASP A 185 5.04 13.48 -13.72
CA ASP A 185 3.94 14.46 -13.63
C ASP A 185 4.37 15.71 -12.85
N PHE A 186 5.42 16.38 -13.36
CA PHE A 186 6.05 17.51 -12.68
C PHE A 186 5.37 18.86 -12.96
N ALA A 187 4.37 18.88 -13.82
CA ALA A 187 3.56 20.08 -14.11
C ALA A 187 2.37 20.25 -13.13
N ASN A 188 2.20 19.34 -12.17
CA ASN A 188 1.10 19.32 -11.23
C ASN A 188 1.49 19.95 -9.87
N PRO A 189 1.05 21.18 -9.57
CA PRO A 189 1.38 21.87 -8.31
C PRO A 189 0.66 21.28 -7.10
N ASP A 190 -0.38 20.43 -7.27
CA ASP A 190 -1.11 19.82 -6.16
C ASP A 190 -0.22 18.96 -5.25
N TYR A 191 0.95 18.53 -5.75
CA TYR A 191 1.93 17.81 -4.93
C TYR A 191 2.44 18.66 -3.77
N PHE A 192 2.55 19.97 -3.88
CA PHE A 192 3.02 20.83 -2.78
C PHE A 192 2.06 20.76 -1.58
N ASN A 193 0.75 20.71 -1.81
CA ASN A 193 -0.24 20.55 -0.76
C ASN A 193 -0.14 19.15 -0.07
N GLN A 194 0.10 18.11 -0.86
CA GLN A 194 0.25 16.76 -0.33
C GLN A 194 1.55 16.64 0.48
N ILE A 195 2.66 17.15 -0.04
CA ILE A 195 3.97 17.18 0.64
C ILE A 195 3.88 17.99 1.94
N ARG A 196 3.19 19.15 1.94
CA ARG A 196 2.98 19.95 3.14
C ARG A 196 2.31 19.17 4.24
N LYS A 197 1.23 18.42 3.93
CA LYS A 197 0.53 17.57 4.92
C LYS A 197 1.44 16.48 5.50
N VAL A 198 2.24 15.83 4.65
CA VAL A 198 3.24 14.85 5.11
C VAL A 198 4.27 15.51 6.02
N MET A 199 4.75 16.72 5.69
CA MET A 199 5.71 17.47 6.51
C MET A 199 5.14 17.91 7.86
N GLU A 200 3.83 18.20 7.96
CA GLU A 200 3.16 18.46 9.22
C GLU A 200 3.30 17.25 10.17
N ASP A 201 3.07 16.03 9.68
CA ASP A 201 3.23 14.80 10.47
C ASP A 201 4.71 14.46 10.75
N VAL A 202 5.63 14.76 9.84
CA VAL A 202 7.08 14.70 10.10
C VAL A 202 7.45 15.60 11.28
N PHE A 203 6.96 16.83 11.31
CA PHE A 203 7.23 17.75 12.42
C PHE A 203 6.57 17.30 13.74
N GLU A 204 5.39 16.71 13.70
CA GLU A 204 4.79 16.13 14.91
C GLU A 204 5.60 14.93 15.43
N PHE A 205 6.16 14.10 14.56
CA PHE A 205 7.10 13.06 14.95
C PHE A 205 8.39 13.65 15.56
N CYS A 206 9.00 14.64 14.90
CA CYS A 206 10.19 15.34 15.39
C CYS A 206 9.94 15.99 16.78
N LYS A 207 8.75 16.55 17.00
CA LYS A 207 8.33 17.09 18.28
C LYS A 207 8.28 16.02 19.38
N LYS A 208 7.69 14.86 19.10
CA LYS A 208 7.68 13.71 20.01
C LYS A 208 9.09 13.24 20.37
N LYS A 209 10.01 13.31 19.43
CA LYS A 209 11.44 12.96 19.59
C LYS A 209 12.28 14.12 20.18
N ARG A 210 11.67 15.26 20.52
CA ARG A 210 12.34 16.44 21.07
C ARG A 210 13.47 16.99 20.18
N VAL A 211 13.31 16.91 18.86
CA VAL A 211 14.25 17.47 17.89
C VAL A 211 14.30 19.00 18.02
N PHE A 212 13.22 19.63 18.48
CA PHE A 212 13.13 21.04 18.77
C PHE A 212 12.26 21.28 20.03
N PRO A 213 12.33 22.48 20.67
CA PRO A 213 11.54 22.82 21.84
C PRO A 213 10.03 22.75 21.58
N LEU A 214 9.25 22.30 22.57
CA LEU A 214 7.77 22.18 22.47
C LEU A 214 7.07 23.52 22.23
N SER A 215 7.70 24.63 22.53
CA SER A 215 7.19 26.00 22.30
C SER A 215 7.23 26.42 20.83
N VAL A 216 7.98 25.69 19.99
CA VAL A 216 8.07 25.95 18.54
C VAL A 216 6.87 25.32 17.85
N VAL A 217 5.92 26.15 17.38
CA VAL A 217 4.61 25.70 16.90
C VAL A 217 4.50 25.79 15.38
N SER A 218 4.92 26.93 14.80
CA SER A 218 4.76 27.14 13.36
C SER A 218 5.69 26.24 12.52
N MET A 219 5.24 25.85 11.35
CA MET A 219 6.06 25.03 10.42
C MET A 219 7.37 25.73 10.05
N ASN A 220 7.33 27.06 9.84
CA ASN A 220 8.51 27.87 9.54
C ASN A 220 9.51 27.90 10.69
N ASP A 221 9.05 28.08 11.92
CA ASP A 221 9.95 28.12 13.08
C ASP A 221 10.56 26.74 13.34
N ARG A 222 9.81 25.67 13.16
CA ARG A 222 10.30 24.28 13.24
C ARG A 222 11.39 24.03 12.19
N SER A 223 11.14 24.44 10.95
CA SER A 223 12.11 24.37 9.85
C SER A 223 13.38 25.14 10.14
N ARG A 224 13.26 26.43 10.57
CA ARG A 224 14.41 27.26 10.93
C ARG A 224 15.20 26.70 12.11
N THR A 225 14.52 26.10 13.10
CA THR A 225 15.19 25.46 14.24
C THR A 225 16.06 24.29 13.75
N ILE A 226 15.54 23.42 12.88
CA ILE A 226 16.31 22.31 12.29
C ILE A 226 17.43 22.86 11.40
N TYR A 227 17.16 23.89 10.60
CA TYR A 227 18.17 24.51 9.73
C TYR A 227 19.38 25.05 10.50
N ASN A 228 19.16 25.65 11.67
CA ASN A 228 20.20 26.23 12.51
C ASN A 228 20.90 25.21 13.43
N ASP A 229 20.39 23.98 13.53
CA ASP A 229 20.97 22.93 14.36
C ASP A 229 22.15 22.24 13.64
N ASN A 230 23.37 22.70 13.98
CA ASN A 230 24.59 22.14 13.39
C ASN A 230 24.89 20.69 13.75
N THR A 231 24.14 20.07 14.66
CA THR A 231 24.24 18.63 14.97
C THR A 231 23.59 17.76 13.90
N LYS A 232 22.74 18.34 13.06
CA LYS A 232 22.07 17.63 11.96
C LYS A 232 22.87 17.71 10.66
N PRO A 233 22.79 16.66 9.79
CA PRO A 233 23.46 16.68 8.51
C PRO A 233 23.07 17.89 7.65
N ILE A 234 24.04 18.55 7.03
CA ILE A 234 23.83 19.79 6.27
C ILE A 234 22.78 19.63 5.16
N HIS A 235 22.75 18.48 4.45
CA HIS A 235 21.79 18.21 3.39
C HIS A 235 20.37 18.14 3.96
N ILE A 236 20.16 17.52 5.12
CA ILE A 236 18.85 17.45 5.78
C ILE A 236 18.37 18.83 6.21
N ARG A 237 19.24 19.63 6.84
CA ARG A 237 18.92 21.00 7.26
C ARG A 237 18.41 21.83 6.08
N ARG A 238 19.11 21.74 4.92
CA ARG A 238 18.74 22.45 3.69
C ARG A 238 17.49 21.86 3.05
N SER A 239 17.34 20.52 3.02
CA SER A 239 16.15 19.87 2.50
C SER A 239 14.88 20.27 3.25
N VAL A 240 14.93 20.29 4.59
CA VAL A 240 13.78 20.69 5.43
C VAL A 240 13.38 22.14 5.15
N GLN A 241 14.36 23.06 5.09
CA GLN A 241 14.09 24.46 4.81
C GLN A 241 13.50 24.63 3.40
N PHE A 242 14.12 24.02 2.39
CA PHE A 242 13.68 24.11 1.00
C PHE A 242 12.25 23.58 0.82
N VAL A 243 11.95 22.37 1.34
CA VAL A 243 10.63 21.77 1.20
C VAL A 243 9.55 22.63 1.88
N VAL A 244 9.82 23.16 3.06
CA VAL A 244 8.86 24.02 3.77
C VAL A 244 8.62 25.33 3.02
N ASP A 245 9.68 25.99 2.57
CA ASP A 245 9.56 27.26 1.86
C ASP A 245 8.74 27.08 0.58
N ILE A 246 9.06 26.06 -0.24
CA ILE A 246 8.34 25.78 -1.50
C ILE A 246 6.88 25.37 -1.24
N CYS A 247 6.63 24.48 -0.27
CA CYS A 247 5.26 24.00 -0.02
C CYS A 247 4.36 25.09 0.58
N GLN A 248 4.90 26.05 1.32
CA GLN A 248 4.10 27.17 1.83
C GLN A 248 3.74 28.15 0.72
N GLU A 249 4.67 28.50 -0.13
CA GLU A 249 4.43 29.32 -1.29
C GLU A 249 3.48 28.63 -2.27
N GLY A 250 3.70 27.36 -2.63
CA GLY A 250 2.88 26.58 -3.57
C GLY A 250 1.48 26.24 -3.06
N SER A 251 1.20 26.33 -1.73
CA SER A 251 -0.13 26.01 -1.19
C SER A 251 -1.16 27.14 -1.31
N HIS A 252 -0.80 28.30 -1.80
CA HIS A 252 -1.63 29.51 -1.83
C HIS A 252 -1.96 30.02 -3.25
N LYS A 253 -1.90 29.19 -4.30
CA LYS A 253 -2.08 29.61 -5.72
C LYS A 253 -1.21 30.83 -6.07
N THR A 254 0.05 30.72 -5.72
CA THR A 254 1.03 31.79 -5.83
C THR A 254 1.76 31.76 -7.18
N THR A 255 2.76 32.62 -7.32
CA THR A 255 3.69 32.65 -8.44
C THR A 255 4.32 31.27 -8.73
N ILE A 256 4.59 30.45 -7.71
CA ILE A 256 5.18 29.11 -7.87
C ILE A 256 4.26 28.17 -8.64
N ASP A 257 2.96 28.11 -8.32
CA ASP A 257 1.99 27.28 -9.06
C ASP A 257 1.97 27.66 -10.54
N LEU A 258 1.98 28.96 -10.84
CA LEU A 258 2.00 29.45 -12.21
C LEU A 258 3.31 29.09 -12.92
N MET A 259 4.45 29.20 -12.27
CA MET A 259 5.77 28.83 -12.84
C MET A 259 5.82 27.33 -13.15
N VAL A 260 5.32 26.46 -12.25
CA VAL A 260 5.26 25.02 -12.47
C VAL A 260 4.33 24.71 -13.65
N THR A 261 3.09 25.23 -13.64
CA THR A 261 2.08 24.96 -14.67
C THR A 261 2.50 25.47 -16.05
N LYS A 262 3.24 26.59 -16.12
CA LYS A 262 3.77 27.14 -17.37
C LYS A 262 5.07 26.49 -17.86
N GLY A 263 5.70 25.67 -17.02
CA GLY A 263 6.99 25.04 -17.32
C GLY A 263 8.20 25.94 -17.08
N ASP A 264 8.03 27.11 -16.43
CA ASP A 264 9.13 28.02 -16.09
C ASP A 264 10.05 27.45 -15.00
N ALA A 265 9.54 26.46 -14.19
CA ALA A 265 10.28 25.75 -13.16
C ALA A 265 10.10 24.23 -13.28
N PRO A 266 10.57 23.57 -14.36
CA PRO A 266 10.22 22.19 -14.71
C PRO A 266 10.72 21.14 -13.71
N TYR A 267 11.74 21.46 -12.92
CA TYR A 267 12.34 20.54 -11.94
C TYR A 267 11.94 20.84 -10.49
N LEU A 268 11.06 21.82 -10.25
CA LEU A 268 10.75 22.25 -8.90
C LEU A 268 9.96 21.17 -8.13
N VAL A 269 8.97 20.55 -8.76
CA VAL A 269 8.18 19.46 -8.16
C VAL A 269 9.07 18.26 -7.87
N SER A 270 9.85 17.80 -8.86
CA SER A 270 10.72 16.63 -8.70
C SER A 270 11.77 16.84 -7.62
N SER A 271 12.44 18.02 -7.58
CA SER A 271 13.40 18.33 -6.53
C SER A 271 12.78 18.41 -5.14
N THR A 272 11.56 18.91 -5.03
CA THR A 272 10.82 18.92 -3.75
C THR A 272 10.50 17.51 -3.26
N ILE A 273 10.06 16.62 -4.16
CA ILE A 273 9.80 15.20 -3.85
C ILE A 273 11.11 14.49 -3.42
N MET A 274 12.23 14.70 -4.14
CA MET A 274 13.52 14.12 -3.77
C MET A 274 13.98 14.57 -2.38
N ASN A 275 13.82 15.85 -2.06
CA ASN A 275 14.15 16.37 -0.73
C ASN A 275 13.21 15.79 0.35
N LEU A 276 11.92 15.61 0.06
CA LEU A 276 10.99 14.92 0.97
C LEU A 276 11.47 13.48 1.24
N MET A 277 11.84 12.71 0.22
CA MET A 277 12.37 11.35 0.41
C MET A 277 13.59 11.32 1.34
N ASN A 278 14.53 12.26 1.17
CA ASN A 278 15.70 12.38 2.04
C ASN A 278 15.28 12.66 3.50
N ILE A 279 14.29 13.52 3.72
CA ILE A 279 13.77 13.83 5.05
C ILE A 279 13.10 12.59 5.68
N LEU A 280 12.29 11.86 4.90
CA LEU A 280 11.64 10.63 5.37
C LEU A 280 12.66 9.56 5.77
N ILE A 281 13.71 9.36 4.99
CA ILE A 281 14.79 8.44 5.38
C ILE A 281 15.51 8.93 6.65
N TRP A 282 15.77 10.24 6.76
CA TRP A 282 16.45 10.79 7.92
C TRP A 282 15.68 10.58 9.23
N ILE A 283 14.35 10.70 9.24
CA ILE A 283 13.58 10.50 10.48
C ILE A 283 13.74 9.11 11.11
N LYS A 284 14.22 8.12 10.36
CA LYS A 284 14.57 6.78 10.89
C LYS A 284 15.83 6.81 11.78
N THR A 285 16.59 7.88 11.76
CA THR A 285 17.86 8.03 12.51
C THR A 285 17.71 8.80 13.83
N ILE A 286 16.48 9.26 14.15
CA ILE A 286 16.18 10.08 15.34
C ILE A 286 15.25 9.44 16.37
#